data_cfa36e1017705cec2acf3d834f14b76d
#
_entry.id   cfa36e1017705cec2acf3d834f14b76d
#
_cell.length_a   1.000
_cell.length_b   1.000
_cell.length_c   1.000
_cell.angle_alpha   90.00
_cell.angle_beta   90.00
_cell.angle_gamma   90.00
#
_symmetry.space_group_name_H-M   'P 1'
#
loop_
_entity.id
_entity.type
_entity.pdbx_description
1 polymer ?
#
loop_
_entity_poly.entity_id
_entity_poly.type
_entity_poly.pdbx_seq_one_letter_code
_entity_poly.pdbx_strand_id
1 'polypeptide(L)'
;MQNQSEKNTFSWSEFYAHRKEIRKLYPSVYKLALKKKLFDIVAAELRGKEKILDVGASTRRLGERINKKLSGVTYKTMDIDRAKKHDYYSLDEIKETFDVIVLSEVIEHISFQEGIDLLKRLATLLVSGGRLIVSTPNLHHPNRYWDSDHKTPYRYEEIAAALVSAGFNVRNIYRTYNDRYLRRFVRVYFMAWLHRYLDVDFAKSVVVVAEKP
;
A
#
# COMPACT_ATOMS: atom_id res chain seq x y z
N MET A 1 -3.12 15.87 -41.03
CA MET A 1 -3.92 15.49 -39.85
C MET A 1 -3.03 14.74 -38.90
N GLN A 2 -2.38 15.47 -37.97
CA GLN A 2 -1.51 14.90 -36.93
C GLN A 2 -2.41 14.51 -35.79
N ASN A 3 -2.53 13.21 -35.55
CA ASN A 3 -3.22 12.69 -34.36
C ASN A 3 -2.20 12.55 -33.24
N GLN A 4 -2.04 13.60 -32.48
CA GLN A 4 -1.27 13.58 -31.23
C GLN A 4 -2.10 12.90 -30.15
N SER A 5 -1.96 11.60 -30.01
CA SER A 5 -2.20 10.96 -28.74
C SER A 5 -1.04 11.36 -27.83
N GLU A 6 -1.20 12.40 -27.05
CA GLU A 6 -0.33 12.66 -25.88
C GLU A 6 -0.46 11.47 -24.94
N LYS A 7 0.41 10.47 -25.13
CA LYS A 7 0.70 9.49 -24.10
C LYS A 7 1.23 10.31 -22.92
N ASN A 8 0.45 10.36 -21.86
CA ASN A 8 0.82 10.95 -20.58
C ASN A 8 2.08 10.20 -20.06
N THR A 9 3.24 10.63 -20.56
CA THR A 9 4.52 9.94 -20.36
C THR A 9 4.92 10.18 -18.92
N PHE A 10 5.17 9.11 -18.16
CA PHE A 10 5.65 9.17 -16.77
C PHE A 10 6.94 10.02 -16.71
N SER A 11 6.93 11.05 -15.86
CA SER A 11 8.08 11.96 -15.68
C SER A 11 8.96 11.48 -14.53
N TRP A 12 10.15 10.95 -14.86
CA TRP A 12 11.14 10.56 -13.85
C TRP A 12 11.62 11.76 -13.01
N SER A 13 11.74 12.94 -13.61
CA SER A 13 12.16 14.15 -12.89
C SER A 13 11.17 14.54 -11.81
N GLU A 14 9.87 14.50 -12.11
CA GLU A 14 8.80 14.76 -11.14
C GLU A 14 8.77 13.68 -10.06
N PHE A 15 8.91 12.41 -10.45
CA PHE A 15 8.97 11.31 -9.49
C PHE A 15 10.12 11.47 -8.49
N TYR A 16 11.33 11.83 -8.96
CA TYR A 16 12.46 12.10 -8.06
C TYR A 16 12.23 13.35 -7.19
N ALA A 17 11.56 14.37 -7.68
CA ALA A 17 11.16 15.53 -6.89
C ALA A 17 10.17 15.11 -5.77
N HIS A 18 9.16 14.32 -6.08
CA HIS A 18 8.22 13.76 -5.09
C HIS A 18 8.95 12.93 -4.03
N ARG A 19 9.89 12.04 -4.43
CA ARG A 19 10.71 11.28 -3.47
C ARG A 19 11.48 12.19 -2.51
N LYS A 20 12.05 13.29 -3.02
CA LYS A 20 12.78 14.27 -2.19
C LYS A 20 11.86 14.93 -1.16
N GLU A 21 10.64 15.32 -1.54
CA GLU A 21 9.67 15.90 -0.62
C GLU A 21 9.21 14.88 0.44
N ILE A 22 8.93 13.63 0.05
CA ILE A 22 8.61 12.57 1.01
C ILE A 22 9.75 12.37 2.01
N ARG A 23 11.02 12.38 1.58
CA ARG A 23 12.18 12.25 2.48
C ARG A 23 12.34 13.41 3.45
N LYS A 24 11.91 14.62 3.10
CA LYS A 24 11.90 15.75 4.06
C LYS A 24 10.93 15.49 5.21
N LEU A 25 9.76 14.93 4.93
CA LEU A 25 8.74 14.60 5.94
C LEU A 25 9.10 13.33 6.72
N TYR A 26 9.69 12.35 6.03
CA TYR A 26 10.07 11.05 6.58
C TYR A 26 11.55 10.77 6.27
N PRO A 27 12.49 11.29 7.05
CA PRO A 27 13.93 11.28 6.70
C PRO A 27 14.58 9.88 6.71
N SER A 28 13.94 8.89 7.32
CA SER A 28 14.40 7.49 7.27
C SER A 28 13.26 6.52 7.57
N VAL A 29 13.43 5.26 7.15
CA VAL A 29 12.49 4.17 7.48
C VAL A 29 12.27 4.01 8.97
N TYR A 30 13.28 4.26 9.79
CA TYR A 30 13.22 4.13 11.26
C TYR A 30 12.37 5.21 11.94
N LYS A 31 12.06 6.30 11.25
CA LYS A 31 11.18 7.38 11.74
C LYS A 31 9.70 7.13 11.42
N LEU A 32 9.42 6.16 10.56
CA LEU A 32 8.04 5.78 10.25
C LEU A 32 7.35 5.20 11.49
N ALA A 33 6.09 5.58 11.69
CA ALA A 33 5.28 5.07 12.80
C ALA A 33 5.10 3.55 12.70
N LEU A 34 5.24 2.88 13.84
CA LEU A 34 5.19 1.42 13.94
C LEU A 34 3.79 0.96 14.29
N LYS A 35 3.21 0.09 13.46
CA LYS A 35 1.93 -0.58 13.71
C LYS A 35 2.14 -2.09 13.78
N LYS A 36 1.23 -2.79 14.48
CA LYS A 36 1.35 -4.24 14.63
C LYS A 36 0.98 -4.99 13.36
N LYS A 37 -0.11 -4.59 12.71
CA LYS A 37 -0.67 -5.26 11.52
C LYS A 37 -1.30 -4.25 10.56
N LEU A 38 -1.39 -4.62 9.29
CA LEU A 38 -2.16 -3.88 8.28
C LEU A 38 -3.61 -3.64 8.72
N PHE A 39 -4.25 -4.65 9.31
CA PHE A 39 -5.61 -4.53 9.86
C PHE A 39 -5.78 -3.34 10.81
N ASP A 40 -4.78 -3.05 11.66
CA ASP A 40 -4.87 -1.96 12.64
C ASP A 40 -4.85 -0.59 11.93
N ILE A 41 -4.15 -0.51 10.78
CA ILE A 41 -4.10 0.68 9.94
C ILE A 41 -5.45 0.84 9.20
N VAL A 42 -5.90 -0.20 8.51
CA VAL A 42 -7.17 -0.18 7.77
C VAL A 42 -8.33 0.16 8.72
N ALA A 43 -8.41 -0.50 9.87
CA ALA A 43 -9.49 -0.27 10.84
C ALA A 43 -9.48 1.16 11.43
N ALA A 44 -8.33 1.82 11.51
CA ALA A 44 -8.22 3.20 11.97
C ALA A 44 -8.72 4.22 10.94
N GLU A 45 -8.77 3.83 9.66
CA GLU A 45 -9.27 4.65 8.56
C GLU A 45 -10.79 4.51 8.36
N LEU A 46 -11.47 3.61 9.08
CA LEU A 46 -12.89 3.32 8.92
C LEU A 46 -13.73 3.98 10.02
N ARG A 47 -14.90 4.47 9.63
CA ARG A 47 -15.93 5.06 10.51
C ARG A 47 -17.17 4.17 10.71
N GLY A 48 -17.24 3.03 9.96
CA GLY A 48 -18.27 2.00 10.12
C GLY A 48 -19.42 2.02 9.09
N LYS A 49 -19.28 2.79 8.00
CA LYS A 49 -20.27 2.81 6.90
C LYS A 49 -19.62 2.74 5.52
N GLU A 50 -18.31 2.54 5.48
CA GLU A 50 -17.54 2.60 4.25
C GLU A 50 -17.78 1.38 3.36
N LYS A 51 -17.67 1.64 2.05
CA LYS A 51 -17.58 0.65 1.01
C LYS A 51 -16.12 0.41 0.69
N ILE A 52 -15.66 -0.80 0.94
CA ILE A 52 -14.25 -1.18 0.82
C ILE A 52 -14.07 -2.15 -0.35
N LEU A 53 -13.03 -1.92 -1.15
CA LEU A 53 -12.52 -2.86 -2.13
C LEU A 53 -11.14 -3.36 -1.68
N ASP A 54 -10.96 -4.66 -1.61
CA ASP A 54 -9.68 -5.32 -1.37
C ASP A 54 -9.18 -5.91 -2.69
N VAL A 55 -8.11 -5.32 -3.24
CA VAL A 55 -7.52 -5.69 -4.54
C VAL A 55 -6.33 -6.61 -4.31
N GLY A 56 -6.34 -7.79 -4.95
CA GLY A 56 -5.40 -8.87 -4.66
C GLY A 56 -5.73 -9.53 -3.32
N ALA A 57 -7.02 -9.74 -3.04
CA ALA A 57 -7.49 -10.15 -1.72
C ALA A 57 -7.02 -11.55 -1.29
N SER A 58 -6.61 -12.40 -2.20
CA SER A 58 -6.19 -13.80 -1.99
C SER A 58 -7.14 -14.61 -1.08
N THR A 59 -7.51 -14.05 0.09
CA THR A 59 -8.48 -14.60 1.03
C THR A 59 -9.35 -13.47 1.59
N ARG A 60 -10.57 -13.77 2.05
CA ARG A 60 -11.49 -12.80 2.67
C ARG A 60 -11.18 -12.47 4.14
N ARG A 61 -10.02 -12.90 4.67
CA ARG A 61 -9.68 -12.77 6.10
C ARG A 61 -9.65 -11.32 6.60
N LEU A 62 -9.23 -10.37 5.78
CA LEU A 62 -9.23 -8.96 6.17
C LEU A 62 -10.67 -8.47 6.38
N GLY A 63 -11.57 -8.74 5.43
CA GLY A 63 -12.98 -8.39 5.51
C GLY A 63 -13.69 -9.04 6.68
N GLU A 64 -13.46 -10.34 6.94
CA GLU A 64 -14.01 -11.05 8.09
C GLU A 64 -13.62 -10.36 9.42
N ARG A 65 -12.38 -9.93 9.53
CA ARG A 65 -11.89 -9.21 10.72
C ARG A 65 -12.46 -7.82 10.85
N ILE A 66 -12.63 -7.10 9.73
CA ILE A 66 -13.25 -5.78 9.71
C ILE A 66 -14.70 -5.89 10.14
N ASN A 67 -15.48 -6.80 9.55
CA ASN A 67 -16.89 -7.01 9.86
C ASN A 67 -17.14 -7.48 11.29
N LYS A 68 -16.18 -8.16 11.92
CA LYS A 68 -16.23 -8.50 13.36
C LYS A 68 -16.04 -7.28 14.27
N LYS A 69 -15.35 -6.24 13.79
CA LYS A 69 -15.01 -5.05 14.60
C LYS A 69 -15.97 -3.88 14.34
N LEU A 70 -16.44 -3.74 13.11
CA LEU A 70 -17.26 -2.63 12.66
C LEU A 70 -18.51 -3.17 11.95
N SER A 71 -19.70 -2.72 12.39
CA SER A 71 -20.97 -2.99 11.72
C SER A 71 -21.20 -1.98 10.59
N GLY A 72 -21.90 -2.40 9.53
CA GLY A 72 -22.33 -1.52 8.44
C GLY A 72 -21.30 -1.28 7.33
N VAL A 73 -20.12 -1.88 7.41
CA VAL A 73 -19.12 -1.83 6.33
C VAL A 73 -19.50 -2.79 5.20
N THR A 74 -19.49 -2.31 3.96
CA THR A 74 -19.63 -3.14 2.76
C THR A 74 -18.25 -3.52 2.26
N TYR A 75 -17.91 -4.81 2.27
CA TYR A 75 -16.57 -5.29 1.87
C TYR A 75 -16.67 -6.13 0.59
N LYS A 76 -15.97 -5.69 -0.44
CA LYS A 76 -15.85 -6.37 -1.73
C LYS A 76 -14.40 -6.80 -1.98
N THR A 77 -14.23 -7.88 -2.70
CA THR A 77 -12.92 -8.45 -3.03
C THR A 77 -12.74 -8.55 -4.53
N MET A 78 -11.54 -8.24 -5.00
CA MET A 78 -11.09 -8.49 -6.36
C MET A 78 -9.79 -9.28 -6.33
N ASP A 79 -9.72 -10.36 -7.11
CA ASP A 79 -8.50 -11.13 -7.33
C ASP A 79 -8.55 -11.79 -8.70
N ILE A 80 -7.41 -11.91 -9.38
CA ILE A 80 -7.30 -12.59 -10.67
C ILE A 80 -7.37 -14.12 -10.54
N ASP A 81 -7.09 -14.65 -9.34
CA ASP A 81 -7.16 -16.09 -9.06
C ASP A 81 -8.61 -16.58 -8.99
N ARG A 82 -9.03 -17.29 -10.02
CA ARG A 82 -10.37 -17.89 -10.13
C ARG A 82 -10.56 -19.18 -9.30
N ALA A 83 -9.50 -19.68 -8.67
CA ALA A 83 -9.60 -20.84 -7.78
C ALA A 83 -10.34 -20.52 -6.47
N LYS A 84 -10.50 -19.22 -6.15
CA LYS A 84 -11.22 -18.74 -4.98
C LYS A 84 -12.39 -17.82 -5.40
N LYS A 85 -13.41 -17.77 -4.55
CA LYS A 85 -14.59 -16.93 -4.83
C LYS A 85 -14.34 -15.48 -4.41
N HIS A 86 -14.35 -14.58 -5.38
CA HIS A 86 -14.28 -13.12 -5.19
C HIS A 86 -15.52 -12.43 -5.77
N ASP A 87 -15.67 -11.15 -5.47
CA ASP A 87 -16.79 -10.35 -6.02
C ASP A 87 -16.47 -9.91 -7.45
N TYR A 88 -15.17 -9.73 -7.77
CA TYR A 88 -14.66 -9.36 -9.10
C TYR A 88 -13.37 -10.14 -9.40
N TYR A 89 -13.11 -10.38 -10.67
CA TYR A 89 -11.88 -11.04 -11.15
C TYR A 89 -11.05 -10.14 -12.09
N SER A 90 -11.56 -8.93 -12.37
CA SER A 90 -10.86 -7.89 -13.11
C SER A 90 -11.34 -6.52 -12.64
N LEU A 91 -10.46 -5.51 -12.72
CA LEU A 91 -10.84 -4.12 -12.44
C LEU A 91 -11.86 -3.58 -13.43
N ASP A 92 -11.96 -4.16 -14.65
CA ASP A 92 -12.90 -3.74 -15.68
C ASP A 92 -14.35 -4.18 -15.38
N GLU A 93 -14.53 -5.20 -14.53
CA GLU A 93 -15.85 -5.63 -14.04
C GLU A 93 -16.45 -4.62 -13.06
N ILE A 94 -15.63 -3.75 -12.45
CA ILE A 94 -16.05 -2.82 -11.40
C ILE A 94 -16.68 -1.58 -12.00
N LYS A 95 -17.97 -1.37 -11.74
CA LYS A 95 -18.78 -0.21 -12.22
C LYS A 95 -19.21 0.73 -11.08
N GLU A 96 -18.69 0.54 -9.90
CA GLU A 96 -19.03 1.28 -8.69
C GLU A 96 -17.80 1.93 -8.08
N THR A 97 -18.01 2.87 -7.16
CA THR A 97 -16.95 3.56 -6.45
C THR A 97 -16.90 3.12 -4.98
N PHE A 98 -15.74 3.36 -4.35
CA PHE A 98 -15.43 2.93 -2.99
C PHE A 98 -14.91 4.10 -2.16
N ASP A 99 -15.14 4.04 -0.86
CA ASP A 99 -14.60 4.99 0.11
C ASP A 99 -13.17 4.64 0.49
N VAL A 100 -12.86 3.33 0.51
CA VAL A 100 -11.52 2.83 0.82
C VAL A 100 -11.15 1.70 -0.14
N ILE A 101 -9.95 1.76 -0.71
CA ILE A 101 -9.35 0.65 -1.45
C ILE A 101 -8.12 0.18 -0.69
N VAL A 102 -7.97 -1.12 -0.54
CA VAL A 102 -6.78 -1.77 0.02
C VAL A 102 -6.07 -2.51 -1.12
N LEU A 103 -4.77 -2.27 -1.26
CA LEU A 103 -3.87 -2.95 -2.20
C LEU A 103 -2.70 -3.50 -1.38
N SER A 104 -2.78 -4.78 -1.00
CA SER A 104 -1.85 -5.37 -0.05
C SER A 104 -0.96 -6.43 -0.67
N GLU A 105 0.35 -6.17 -0.71
CA GLU A 105 1.36 -7.10 -1.24
C GLU A 105 1.01 -7.54 -2.68
N VAL A 106 0.75 -6.58 -3.56
CA VAL A 106 0.38 -6.80 -4.97
C VAL A 106 1.30 -6.01 -5.90
N ILE A 107 1.58 -4.75 -5.57
CA ILE A 107 2.25 -3.82 -6.48
C ILE A 107 3.70 -4.23 -6.80
N GLU A 108 4.34 -4.97 -5.93
CA GLU A 108 5.67 -5.54 -6.12
C GLU A 108 5.73 -6.65 -7.17
N HIS A 109 4.61 -7.30 -7.48
CA HIS A 109 4.53 -8.39 -8.47
C HIS A 109 4.41 -7.91 -9.93
N ILE A 110 4.25 -6.60 -10.13
CA ILE A 110 4.14 -5.99 -11.46
C ILE A 110 5.31 -5.03 -11.72
N SER A 111 5.53 -4.68 -12.99
CA SER A 111 6.56 -3.69 -13.34
C SER A 111 6.20 -2.31 -12.78
N PHE A 112 7.20 -1.44 -12.64
CA PHE A 112 6.98 -0.09 -12.10
C PHE A 112 5.93 0.70 -12.92
N GLN A 113 5.96 0.60 -14.26
CA GLN A 113 5.01 1.31 -15.10
C GLN A 113 3.58 0.76 -14.93
N GLU A 114 3.43 -0.57 -14.91
CA GLU A 114 2.12 -1.20 -14.63
C GLU A 114 1.62 -0.80 -13.23
N GLY A 115 2.52 -0.64 -12.25
CA GLY A 115 2.20 -0.16 -10.92
C GLY A 115 1.61 1.26 -10.93
N ILE A 116 2.22 2.19 -11.68
CA ILE A 116 1.69 3.55 -11.86
C ILE A 116 0.32 3.52 -12.52
N ASP A 117 0.14 2.72 -13.56
CA ASP A 117 -1.13 2.61 -14.29
C ASP A 117 -2.22 1.98 -13.40
N LEU A 118 -1.87 0.97 -12.60
CA LEU A 118 -2.76 0.40 -11.59
C LEU A 118 -3.20 1.47 -10.57
N LEU A 119 -2.27 2.24 -10.00
CA LEU A 119 -2.60 3.29 -9.03
C LEU A 119 -3.54 4.35 -9.64
N LYS A 120 -3.29 4.79 -10.88
CA LYS A 120 -4.18 5.69 -11.61
C LYS A 120 -5.57 5.07 -11.82
N ARG A 121 -5.64 3.80 -12.18
CA ARG A 121 -6.91 3.08 -12.34
C ARG A 121 -7.67 2.99 -11.02
N LEU A 122 -7.00 2.68 -9.90
CA LEU A 122 -7.62 2.66 -8.57
C LEU A 122 -8.14 4.04 -8.15
N ALA A 123 -7.46 5.13 -8.53
CA ALA A 123 -7.96 6.49 -8.29
C ALA A 123 -9.33 6.72 -8.96
N THR A 124 -9.60 6.14 -10.13
CA THR A 124 -10.92 6.27 -10.79
C THR A 124 -12.04 5.53 -10.06
N LEU A 125 -11.70 4.50 -9.27
CA LEU A 125 -12.64 3.70 -8.49
C LEU A 125 -12.88 4.26 -7.07
N LEU A 126 -12.16 5.31 -6.66
CA LEU A 126 -12.37 5.98 -5.39
C LEU A 126 -13.29 7.19 -5.54
N VAL A 127 -14.12 7.43 -4.53
CA VAL A 127 -14.81 8.71 -4.38
C VAL A 127 -13.80 9.83 -4.07
N SER A 128 -14.18 11.11 -4.28
CA SER A 128 -13.35 12.24 -3.80
C SER A 128 -13.23 12.16 -2.27
N GLY A 129 -12.02 12.40 -1.73
CA GLY A 129 -11.72 12.17 -0.31
C GLY A 129 -11.59 10.69 0.08
N GLY A 130 -11.76 9.76 -0.87
CA GLY A 130 -11.57 8.32 -0.65
C GLY A 130 -10.11 7.97 -0.41
N ARG A 131 -9.84 6.85 0.25
CA ARG A 131 -8.50 6.47 0.69
C ARG A 131 -8.01 5.21 0.02
N LEU A 132 -6.77 5.25 -0.46
CA LEU A 132 -6.02 4.09 -0.94
C LEU A 132 -4.98 3.71 0.11
N ILE A 133 -5.01 2.45 0.56
CA ILE A 133 -4.07 1.90 1.52
C ILE A 133 -3.24 0.85 0.79
N VAL A 134 -1.97 1.15 0.56
CA VAL A 134 -1.04 0.26 -0.17
C VAL A 134 -0.03 -0.31 0.79
N SER A 135 0.17 -1.63 0.78
CA SER A 135 1.31 -2.25 1.45
C SER A 135 2.20 -2.97 0.46
N THR A 136 3.50 -2.96 0.75
CA THR A 136 4.55 -3.65 -0.01
C THR A 136 5.66 -4.09 0.96
N PRO A 137 6.45 -5.14 0.63
CA PRO A 137 7.57 -5.55 1.46
C PRO A 137 8.54 -4.40 1.77
N ASN A 138 9.00 -4.35 3.01
CA ASN A 138 9.99 -3.36 3.42
C ASN A 138 11.37 -3.72 2.86
N LEU A 139 11.91 -2.89 1.98
CA LEU A 139 13.21 -3.13 1.34
C LEU A 139 14.37 -3.22 2.33
N HIS A 140 14.26 -2.64 3.51
CA HIS A 140 15.25 -2.76 4.59
C HIS A 140 15.13 -4.08 5.39
N HIS A 141 14.08 -4.89 5.14
CA HIS A 141 13.93 -6.19 5.81
C HIS A 141 14.93 -7.22 5.23
N PRO A 142 15.60 -8.03 6.06
CA PRO A 142 16.56 -9.04 5.58
C PRO A 142 15.99 -10.00 4.52
N ASN A 143 14.70 -10.33 4.63
CA ASN A 143 14.01 -11.26 3.74
C ASN A 143 13.20 -10.53 2.63
N ARG A 144 13.62 -9.34 2.21
CA ARG A 144 12.92 -8.55 1.18
C ARG A 144 12.77 -9.22 -0.18
N TYR A 145 13.65 -10.16 -0.49
CA TYR A 145 13.64 -10.96 -1.73
C TYR A 145 13.17 -12.40 -1.49
N TRP A 146 12.38 -12.65 -0.47
CA TRP A 146 11.90 -13.99 -0.15
C TRP A 146 11.01 -14.57 -1.25
N ASP A 147 10.21 -13.72 -1.91
CA ASP A 147 9.39 -14.16 -3.02
C ASP A 147 10.11 -13.88 -4.35
N SER A 148 10.29 -14.94 -5.15
CA SER A 148 10.96 -14.85 -6.45
C SER A 148 10.11 -14.15 -7.52
N ASP A 149 8.80 -13.95 -7.25
CA ASP A 149 7.87 -13.28 -8.15
C ASP A 149 7.85 -11.74 -7.96
N HIS A 150 8.60 -11.21 -7.01
CA HIS A 150 8.74 -9.76 -6.83
C HIS A 150 9.56 -9.14 -7.95
N LYS A 151 8.90 -8.38 -8.83
CA LYS A 151 9.50 -7.67 -9.97
C LYS A 151 10.03 -6.29 -9.59
N THR A 152 9.27 -5.56 -8.75
CA THR A 152 9.58 -4.16 -8.40
C THR A 152 9.71 -3.99 -6.90
N PRO A 153 10.95 -3.95 -6.35
CA PRO A 153 11.16 -3.65 -4.94
C PRO A 153 10.98 -2.14 -4.70
N TYR A 154 10.10 -1.77 -3.78
CA TYR A 154 9.86 -0.37 -3.43
C TYR A 154 10.50 0.01 -2.10
N ARG A 155 11.21 1.13 -2.07
CA ARG A 155 11.48 1.87 -0.83
C ARG A 155 10.21 2.61 -0.40
N TYR A 156 10.10 2.95 0.89
CA TYR A 156 8.93 3.69 1.40
C TYR A 156 8.69 5.02 0.67
N GLU A 157 9.77 5.74 0.34
CA GLU A 157 9.67 6.99 -0.41
C GLU A 157 9.34 6.79 -1.89
N GLU A 158 9.63 5.62 -2.46
CA GLU A 158 9.31 5.31 -3.85
C GLU A 158 7.85 4.97 -4.04
N ILE A 159 7.28 4.11 -3.19
CA ILE A 159 5.85 3.83 -3.24
C ILE A 159 5.01 5.06 -2.91
N ALA A 160 5.45 5.91 -1.97
CA ALA A 160 4.80 7.17 -1.67
C ALA A 160 4.86 8.15 -2.85
N ALA A 161 6.02 8.28 -3.51
CA ALA A 161 6.17 9.12 -4.71
C ALA A 161 5.35 8.58 -5.90
N ALA A 162 5.24 7.26 -6.06
CA ALA A 162 4.39 6.64 -7.06
C ALA A 162 2.92 7.01 -6.87
N LEU A 163 2.44 7.01 -5.62
CA LEU A 163 1.09 7.47 -5.26
C LEU A 163 0.89 8.95 -5.60
N VAL A 164 1.85 9.82 -5.26
CA VAL A 164 1.78 11.25 -5.62
C VAL A 164 1.75 11.42 -7.14
N SER A 165 2.59 10.69 -7.89
CA SER A 165 2.61 10.71 -9.36
C SER A 165 1.32 10.17 -9.98
N ALA A 166 0.57 9.35 -9.27
CA ALA A 166 -0.76 8.86 -9.66
C ALA A 166 -1.91 9.81 -9.24
N GLY A 167 -1.61 10.96 -8.63
CA GLY A 167 -2.56 12.00 -8.27
C GLY A 167 -3.11 11.91 -6.83
N PHE A 168 -2.48 11.13 -5.95
CA PHE A 168 -2.88 11.02 -4.55
C PHE A 168 -2.12 11.98 -3.63
N ASN A 169 -2.75 12.36 -2.52
CA ASN A 169 -2.11 13.03 -1.40
C ASN A 169 -1.71 12.00 -0.34
N VAL A 170 -0.41 11.82 -0.09
CA VAL A 170 0.08 10.91 0.97
C VAL A 170 -0.23 11.49 2.34
N ARG A 171 -0.99 10.75 3.16
CA ARG A 171 -1.38 11.17 4.51
C ARG A 171 -0.46 10.63 5.58
N ASN A 172 -0.16 9.33 5.50
CA ASN A 172 0.68 8.67 6.49
C ASN A 172 1.48 7.53 5.84
N ILE A 173 2.66 7.28 6.39
CA ILE A 173 3.48 6.12 6.06
C ILE A 173 3.77 5.37 7.37
N TYR A 174 3.48 4.07 7.36
CA TYR A 174 3.67 3.18 8.49
C TYR A 174 4.62 2.04 8.12
N ARG A 175 5.16 1.39 9.12
CA ARG A 175 5.80 0.08 9.00
C ARG A 175 5.15 -0.92 9.93
N THR A 176 5.03 -2.18 9.50
CA THR A 176 4.31 -3.20 10.24
C THR A 176 5.25 -4.28 10.78
N TYR A 177 5.03 -4.62 12.05
CA TYR A 177 5.75 -5.69 12.74
C TYR A 177 4.81 -6.86 13.05
N ASN A 178 5.22 -8.07 12.65
CA ASN A 178 4.47 -9.29 12.95
C ASN A 178 5.18 -10.21 13.94
N ASP A 179 6.14 -9.68 14.68
CA ASP A 179 6.88 -10.43 15.71
C ASP A 179 6.07 -10.65 16.96
N ARG A 180 6.42 -11.72 17.72
CA ARG A 180 5.96 -11.93 19.10
C ARG A 180 6.42 -10.76 19.97
N TYR A 181 5.64 -10.44 21.01
CA TYR A 181 5.84 -9.25 21.86
C TYR A 181 7.29 -9.08 22.34
N LEU A 182 7.87 -10.11 22.98
CA LEU A 182 9.22 -10.05 23.53
C LEU A 182 10.29 -9.80 22.46
N ARG A 183 10.20 -10.51 21.33
CA ARG A 183 11.13 -10.32 20.19
C ARG A 183 11.04 -8.92 19.61
N ARG A 184 9.83 -8.39 19.46
CA ARG A 184 9.61 -7.01 18.99
C ARG A 184 10.18 -6.01 19.98
N PHE A 185 9.96 -6.20 21.29
CA PHE A 185 10.48 -5.33 22.34
C PHE A 185 12.00 -5.24 22.28
N VAL A 186 12.69 -6.39 22.26
CA VAL A 186 14.16 -6.44 22.15
C VAL A 186 14.65 -5.74 20.88
N ARG A 187 14.06 -6.04 19.72
CA ARG A 187 14.47 -5.44 18.44
C ARG A 187 14.27 -3.93 18.38
N VAL A 188 13.15 -3.44 18.90
CA VAL A 188 12.78 -2.02 18.82
C VAL A 188 13.54 -1.17 19.81
N TYR A 189 13.77 -1.67 21.03
CA TYR A 189 14.33 -0.86 22.13
C TYR A 189 15.81 -1.14 22.39
N PHE A 190 16.25 -2.39 22.34
CA PHE A 190 17.64 -2.74 22.67
C PHE A 190 18.55 -2.83 21.44
N MET A 191 18.02 -3.30 20.28
CA MET A 191 18.82 -3.49 19.07
C MET A 191 18.64 -2.36 18.04
N ALA A 192 17.91 -1.30 18.34
CA ALA A 192 17.62 -0.23 17.40
C ALA A 192 18.87 0.45 16.83
N TRP A 193 19.91 0.62 17.64
CA TRP A 193 21.19 1.20 17.21
C TRP A 193 21.92 0.31 16.20
N LEU A 194 21.95 -1.00 16.44
CA LEU A 194 22.56 -1.99 15.58
C LEU A 194 21.80 -2.08 14.23
N HIS A 195 20.47 -2.08 14.27
CA HIS A 195 19.65 -2.07 13.07
C HIS A 195 19.95 -0.85 12.17
N ARG A 196 20.10 0.32 12.78
CA ARG A 196 20.46 1.55 12.06
C ARG A 196 21.88 1.51 11.51
N TYR A 197 22.83 0.98 12.29
CA TYR A 197 24.22 0.82 11.85
C TYR A 197 24.35 -0.14 10.66
N LEU A 198 23.54 -1.18 10.60
CA LEU A 198 23.53 -2.18 9.53
C LEU A 198 22.53 -1.88 8.40
N ASP A 199 21.84 -0.75 8.44
CA ASP A 199 20.76 -0.40 7.52
C ASP A 199 19.67 -1.48 7.37
N VAL A 200 19.35 -2.19 8.47
CA VAL A 200 18.38 -3.28 8.54
C VAL A 200 17.16 -2.88 9.37
N ASP A 201 15.96 -3.15 8.86
CA ASP A 201 14.71 -3.01 9.62
C ASP A 201 13.92 -4.32 9.59
N PHE A 202 13.47 -4.80 10.73
CA PHE A 202 12.68 -6.03 10.86
C PHE A 202 11.16 -5.81 10.79
N ALA A 203 10.70 -4.60 10.49
CA ALA A 203 9.35 -4.40 10.02
C ALA A 203 9.18 -5.08 8.65
N LYS A 204 8.17 -5.95 8.50
CA LYS A 204 8.01 -6.76 7.29
C LYS A 204 7.58 -5.94 6.09
N SER A 205 6.61 -5.05 6.30
CA SER A 205 6.01 -4.26 5.23
C SER A 205 5.98 -2.79 5.57
N VAL A 206 6.04 -1.97 4.54
CA VAL A 206 5.70 -0.56 4.56
C VAL A 206 4.25 -0.42 4.12
N VAL A 207 3.50 0.46 4.78
CA VAL A 207 2.09 0.76 4.43
C VAL A 207 1.94 2.26 4.25
N VAL A 208 1.44 2.66 3.08
CA VAL A 208 1.14 4.06 2.77
C VAL A 208 -0.38 4.24 2.74
N VAL A 209 -0.86 5.23 3.48
CA VAL A 209 -2.24 5.71 3.41
C VAL A 209 -2.24 6.99 2.60
N ALA A 210 -2.96 6.98 1.49
CA ALA A 210 -3.08 8.11 0.58
C ALA A 210 -4.55 8.43 0.33
N GLU A 211 -4.85 9.70 0.04
CA GLU A 211 -6.20 10.21 -0.19
C GLU A 211 -6.32 10.75 -1.60
N LYS A 212 -7.43 10.43 -2.26
CA LYS A 212 -7.80 11.07 -3.53
C LYS A 212 -8.30 12.49 -3.24
N PRO A 213 -7.77 13.52 -3.91
CA PRO A 213 -8.27 14.89 -3.81
C PRO A 213 -9.75 15.04 -4.15
#